data_6724dec3b0032eac6cca2cfdb3346b81
#
_entry.id   6724dec3b0032eac6cca2cfdb3346b81
#
_cell.length_a   1.000
_cell.length_b   1.000
_cell.length_c   1.000
_cell.angle_alpha   90.00
_cell.angle_beta   90.00
_cell.angle_gamma   90.00
#
_symmetry.space_group_name_H-M   'P 1'
#
loop_
_entity.id
_entity.type
_entity.pdbx_description
1 polymer ?
#
loop_
_entity_poly.entity_id
_entity_poly.type
_entity_poly.pdbx_seq_one_letter_code
_entity_poly.pdbx_strand_id
1 'polypeptide(L)'
;GPNGAGKTTLISIVCGIVKPSSGKISVENFDIIKDYRETRSRIGLVPQELTLEQFETVFNNVSYSRGLYGKKPDPLYIEKVLKQLSLWDKKDLGLRQLSGGMKRRVLIAKALSHEPSILFLDEPTAGVDVELRKEMWKVVEDLRETGVTIILTTHYIEEAEAIADRVGVINQGELIIVEQKKELLKKMGNKTLTVELQEEIAKIPDELSKYNLTLGDNNTSLNYKYDLREKRTGITNLLQDIKDSGLKLRDLKTEQSNLEKIFVSLVKENNEV
;
A
#
# COMPACT_ATOMS: atom_id res chain seq x y z
N GLY A 1 3.82 -1.03 7.07
CA GLY A 1 4.55 -0.97 8.34
C GLY A 1 5.84 -0.15 8.25
N PRO A 2 6.40 0.32 9.40
CA PRO A 2 7.62 1.14 9.42
C PRO A 2 8.86 0.37 8.95
N ASN A 3 9.98 1.10 8.80
CA ASN A 3 11.26 0.46 8.50
C ASN A 3 11.69 -0.41 9.67
N GLY A 4 12.26 -1.60 9.37
CA GLY A 4 12.64 -2.58 10.39
C GLY A 4 11.48 -3.40 10.97
N ALA A 5 10.24 -3.20 10.55
CA ALA A 5 9.08 -3.95 11.06
C ALA A 5 9.04 -5.44 10.67
N GLY A 6 9.97 -5.93 9.83
CA GLY A 6 10.03 -7.33 9.39
C GLY A 6 9.40 -7.64 8.03
N LYS A 7 8.98 -6.62 7.25
CA LYS A 7 8.35 -6.79 5.92
C LYS A 7 9.20 -7.62 4.95
N THR A 8 10.42 -7.19 4.69
CA THR A 8 11.38 -7.87 3.79
C THR A 8 11.74 -9.26 4.30
N THR A 9 11.85 -9.44 5.63
CA THR A 9 12.11 -10.75 6.24
C THR A 9 10.96 -11.70 5.97
N LEU A 10 9.71 -11.27 6.14
CA LEU A 10 8.52 -12.07 5.85
C LEU A 10 8.49 -12.51 4.37
N ILE A 11 8.68 -11.57 3.45
CA ILE A 11 8.75 -11.88 2.00
C ILE A 11 9.89 -12.87 1.73
N SER A 12 11.08 -12.63 2.27
CA SER A 12 12.25 -13.49 2.05
C SER A 12 12.01 -14.91 2.54
N ILE A 13 11.28 -15.10 3.63
CA ILE A 13 10.90 -16.42 4.14
C ILE A 13 9.88 -17.08 3.20
N VAL A 14 8.82 -16.39 2.81
CA VAL A 14 7.79 -16.93 1.91
C VAL A 14 8.38 -17.31 0.55
N CYS A 15 9.28 -16.49 0.01
CA CYS A 15 9.97 -16.75 -1.26
C CYS A 15 11.09 -17.82 -1.14
N GLY A 16 11.35 -18.32 0.07
CA GLY A 16 12.34 -19.37 0.32
C GLY A 16 13.81 -18.91 0.21
N ILE A 17 14.08 -17.61 0.39
CA ILE A 17 15.43 -17.04 0.47
C ILE A 17 16.01 -17.28 1.86
N VAL A 18 15.20 -17.09 2.90
CA VAL A 18 15.53 -17.27 4.30
C VAL A 18 14.71 -18.41 4.87
N LYS A 19 15.32 -19.30 5.68
CA LYS A 19 14.58 -20.35 6.37
C LYS A 19 13.91 -19.78 7.64
N PRO A 20 12.63 -20.11 7.90
CA PRO A 20 12.00 -19.75 9.16
C PRO A 20 12.64 -20.51 10.32
N SER A 21 12.77 -19.88 11.49
CA SER A 21 13.25 -20.53 12.72
C SER A 21 12.21 -21.51 13.26
N SER A 22 10.93 -21.21 13.09
CA SER A 22 9.81 -22.06 13.53
C SER A 22 8.55 -21.70 12.71
N GLY A 23 7.48 -22.46 12.92
CA GLY A 23 6.21 -22.24 12.22
C GLY A 23 6.12 -22.97 10.88
N LYS A 24 4.99 -22.76 10.18
CA LYS A 24 4.68 -23.33 8.88
C LYS A 24 4.11 -22.27 7.96
N ILE A 25 4.51 -22.29 6.71
CA ILE A 25 3.98 -21.43 5.65
C ILE A 25 3.63 -22.30 4.45
N SER A 26 2.48 -22.04 3.86
CA SER A 26 2.07 -22.69 2.60
C SER A 26 1.66 -21.63 1.57
N VAL A 27 1.94 -21.93 0.31
CA VAL A 27 1.55 -21.15 -0.85
C VAL A 27 0.72 -22.07 -1.75
N GLU A 28 -0.56 -21.72 -1.96
CA GLU A 28 -1.50 -22.55 -2.73
C GLU A 28 -1.51 -24.03 -2.27
N ASN A 29 -1.50 -24.26 -0.94
CA ASN A 29 -1.46 -25.55 -0.26
C ASN A 29 -0.10 -26.31 -0.33
N PHE A 30 0.93 -25.73 -0.93
CA PHE A 30 2.27 -26.30 -0.94
C PHE A 30 3.12 -25.74 0.19
N ASP A 31 3.80 -26.60 0.94
CA ASP A 31 4.72 -26.20 2.02
C ASP A 31 5.98 -25.55 1.42
N ILE A 32 6.37 -24.36 1.91
CA ILE A 32 7.51 -23.62 1.33
C ILE A 32 8.87 -24.32 1.48
N ILE A 33 8.98 -25.30 2.39
CA ILE A 33 10.21 -26.06 2.64
C ILE A 33 10.17 -27.40 1.91
N LYS A 34 9.09 -28.18 2.09
CA LYS A 34 8.97 -29.52 1.51
C LYS A 34 8.74 -29.46 0.01
N ASP A 35 7.85 -28.55 -0.41
CA ASP A 35 7.41 -28.40 -1.80
C ASP A 35 8.02 -27.16 -2.45
N TYR A 36 9.27 -26.83 -2.10
CA TYR A 36 9.91 -25.55 -2.47
C TYR A 36 9.94 -25.26 -3.98
N ARG A 37 10.02 -26.29 -4.83
CA ARG A 37 10.00 -26.12 -6.30
C ARG A 37 8.62 -25.66 -6.77
N GLU A 38 7.55 -26.25 -6.23
CA GLU A 38 6.18 -25.91 -6.53
C GLU A 38 5.86 -24.48 -6.06
N THR A 39 6.26 -24.14 -4.85
CA THR A 39 6.03 -22.79 -4.32
C THR A 39 6.78 -21.72 -5.09
N ARG A 40 8.07 -21.97 -5.38
CA ARG A 40 8.88 -21.00 -6.15
C ARG A 40 8.43 -20.83 -7.60
N SER A 41 7.90 -21.88 -8.23
CA SER A 41 7.35 -21.76 -9.59
C SER A 41 6.10 -20.90 -9.66
N ARG A 42 5.39 -20.70 -8.53
CA ARG A 42 4.19 -19.87 -8.40
C ARG A 42 4.47 -18.46 -7.95
N ILE A 43 5.69 -18.17 -7.52
CA ILE A 43 6.07 -16.89 -6.93
C ILE A 43 7.02 -16.15 -7.88
N GLY A 44 6.67 -14.92 -8.23
CA GLY A 44 7.57 -13.91 -8.75
C GLY A 44 8.01 -12.98 -7.63
N LEU A 45 9.27 -12.61 -7.57
CA LEU A 45 9.80 -11.67 -6.58
C LEU A 45 10.53 -10.51 -7.26
N VAL A 46 10.16 -9.30 -6.88
CA VAL A 46 10.87 -8.07 -7.21
C VAL A 46 11.47 -7.53 -5.91
N PRO A 47 12.79 -7.62 -5.72
CA PRO A 47 13.45 -7.11 -4.54
C PRO A 47 13.51 -5.59 -4.53
N GLN A 48 13.76 -5.01 -3.36
CA GLN A 48 13.92 -3.56 -3.21
C GLN A 48 15.12 -3.03 -4.02
N GLU A 49 16.24 -3.77 -4.04
CA GLU A 49 17.44 -3.37 -4.76
C GLU A 49 17.37 -3.72 -6.26
N LEU A 50 17.94 -2.84 -7.09
CA LEU A 50 18.00 -3.00 -8.53
C LEU A 50 19.20 -3.90 -8.93
N THR A 51 19.10 -5.20 -8.73
CA THR A 51 20.10 -6.18 -9.15
C THR A 51 19.78 -6.69 -10.55
N LEU A 52 20.47 -6.17 -11.56
CA LEU A 52 20.27 -6.51 -12.98
C LEU A 52 21.62 -6.75 -13.68
N GLU A 53 21.67 -7.73 -14.58
CA GLU A 53 22.79 -7.97 -15.48
C GLU A 53 22.89 -6.86 -16.52
N GLN A 54 23.77 -5.89 -16.29
CA GLN A 54 23.78 -4.60 -17.00
C GLN A 54 24.21 -4.68 -18.47
N PHE A 55 24.88 -5.75 -18.88
CA PHE A 55 25.45 -5.89 -20.23
C PHE A 55 24.46 -6.51 -21.22
N GLU A 56 23.41 -7.20 -20.73
CA GLU A 56 22.43 -7.86 -21.56
C GLU A 56 21.28 -6.93 -21.96
N THR A 57 20.60 -7.27 -23.06
CA THR A 57 19.40 -6.56 -23.49
C THR A 57 18.21 -6.83 -22.58
N VAL A 58 17.19 -5.99 -22.64
CA VAL A 58 15.93 -6.20 -21.91
C VAL A 58 15.33 -7.58 -22.22
N PHE A 59 15.22 -7.91 -23.51
CA PHE A 59 14.64 -9.17 -23.96
C PHE A 59 15.42 -10.39 -23.44
N ASN A 60 16.75 -10.37 -23.57
CA ASN A 60 17.61 -11.45 -23.10
C ASN A 60 17.54 -11.65 -21.60
N ASN A 61 17.54 -10.55 -20.80
CA ASN A 61 17.39 -10.63 -19.35
C ASN A 61 16.11 -11.34 -18.92
N VAL A 62 14.98 -11.00 -19.56
CA VAL A 62 13.67 -11.58 -19.22
C VAL A 62 13.59 -13.03 -19.69
N SER A 63 14.07 -13.32 -20.89
CA SER A 63 14.12 -14.68 -21.46
C SER A 63 15.01 -15.62 -20.65
N TYR A 64 16.18 -15.13 -20.22
CA TYR A 64 17.08 -15.90 -19.36
C TYR A 64 16.41 -16.22 -18.01
N SER A 65 15.72 -15.25 -17.41
CA SER A 65 14.99 -15.52 -16.16
C SER A 65 13.95 -16.63 -16.31
N ARG A 66 13.22 -16.70 -17.42
CA ARG A 66 12.29 -17.79 -17.72
C ARG A 66 12.99 -19.15 -17.72
N GLY A 67 14.18 -19.23 -18.33
CA GLY A 67 14.99 -20.45 -18.38
C GLY A 67 15.46 -20.91 -17.00
N LEU A 68 15.79 -20.00 -16.08
CA LEU A 68 16.18 -20.33 -14.70
C LEU A 68 15.08 -21.07 -13.92
N TYR A 69 13.81 -20.83 -14.26
CA TYR A 69 12.66 -21.56 -13.69
C TYR A 69 12.32 -22.85 -14.44
N GLY A 70 13.18 -23.30 -15.39
CA GLY A 70 12.98 -24.51 -16.16
C GLY A 70 11.86 -24.45 -17.21
N LYS A 71 11.35 -23.23 -17.51
CA LYS A 71 10.33 -23.02 -18.53
C LYS A 71 10.95 -23.02 -19.93
N LYS A 72 10.25 -23.63 -20.90
CA LYS A 72 10.65 -23.56 -22.30
C LYS A 72 10.66 -22.13 -22.81
N PRO A 73 11.53 -21.77 -23.77
CA PRO A 73 11.51 -20.48 -24.42
C PRO A 73 10.12 -20.19 -25.01
N ASP A 74 9.62 -18.99 -24.75
CA ASP A 74 8.34 -18.51 -25.28
C ASP A 74 8.46 -17.00 -25.61
N PRO A 75 8.97 -16.68 -26.78
CA PRO A 75 9.16 -15.30 -27.22
C PRO A 75 7.84 -14.50 -27.24
N LEU A 76 6.71 -15.14 -27.58
CA LEU A 76 5.41 -14.48 -27.64
C LEU A 76 4.91 -14.08 -26.27
N TYR A 77 5.12 -14.93 -25.27
CA TYR A 77 4.79 -14.59 -23.88
C TYR A 77 5.68 -13.45 -23.37
N ILE A 78 7.00 -13.50 -23.65
CA ILE A 78 7.92 -12.41 -23.25
C ILE A 78 7.53 -11.10 -23.93
N GLU A 79 7.16 -11.13 -25.22
CA GLU A 79 6.65 -9.95 -25.93
C GLU A 79 5.41 -9.38 -25.23
N LYS A 80 4.44 -10.23 -24.87
CA LYS A 80 3.24 -9.83 -24.14
C LYS A 80 3.61 -9.13 -22.83
N VAL A 81 4.48 -9.70 -22.02
CA VAL A 81 4.93 -9.12 -20.73
C VAL A 81 5.63 -7.78 -20.94
N LEU A 82 6.53 -7.68 -21.93
CA LEU A 82 7.25 -6.44 -22.22
C LEU A 82 6.31 -5.34 -22.73
N LYS A 83 5.29 -5.69 -23.53
CA LYS A 83 4.25 -4.73 -23.97
C LYS A 83 3.42 -4.20 -22.79
N GLN A 84 2.98 -5.07 -21.90
CA GLN A 84 2.24 -4.69 -20.68
C GLN A 84 3.02 -3.71 -19.79
N LEU A 85 4.35 -3.86 -19.77
CA LEU A 85 5.23 -3.02 -18.97
C LEU A 85 5.80 -1.82 -19.75
N SER A 86 5.31 -1.56 -20.98
CA SER A 86 5.79 -0.49 -21.88
C SER A 86 7.31 -0.54 -22.11
N LEU A 87 7.84 -1.76 -22.29
CA LEU A 87 9.26 -2.02 -22.52
C LEU A 87 9.54 -2.62 -23.90
N TRP A 88 8.53 -2.96 -24.69
CA TRP A 88 8.73 -3.63 -25.97
C TRP A 88 9.61 -2.85 -26.95
N ASP A 89 9.39 -1.53 -27.05
CA ASP A 89 10.18 -0.65 -27.92
C ASP A 89 11.64 -0.52 -27.47
N LYS A 90 11.95 -0.98 -26.28
CA LYS A 90 13.27 -0.95 -25.65
C LYS A 90 13.89 -2.34 -25.50
N LYS A 91 13.27 -3.39 -26.08
CA LYS A 91 13.65 -4.78 -25.90
C LYS A 91 15.10 -5.10 -26.25
N ASP A 92 15.65 -4.39 -27.24
CA ASP A 92 17.01 -4.57 -27.76
C ASP A 92 18.04 -3.65 -27.07
N LEU A 93 17.60 -2.74 -26.18
CA LEU A 93 18.52 -1.87 -25.45
C LEU A 93 19.18 -2.62 -24.30
N GLY A 94 20.46 -2.31 -24.09
CA GLY A 94 21.19 -2.74 -22.89
C GLY A 94 20.65 -2.04 -21.64
N LEU A 95 20.65 -2.73 -20.51
CA LEU A 95 20.07 -2.20 -19.26
C LEU A 95 20.75 -0.92 -18.74
N ARG A 96 22.00 -0.66 -19.12
CA ARG A 96 22.70 0.60 -18.79
C ARG A 96 22.03 1.84 -19.38
N GLN A 97 21.35 1.70 -20.51
CA GLN A 97 20.71 2.78 -21.25
C GLN A 97 19.31 3.13 -20.69
N LEU A 98 18.81 2.36 -19.73
CA LEU A 98 17.48 2.53 -19.17
C LEU A 98 17.49 3.47 -17.95
N SER A 99 16.40 4.23 -17.81
CA SER A 99 16.11 4.98 -16.59
C SER A 99 15.87 4.04 -15.37
N GLY A 100 15.91 4.59 -14.16
CA GLY A 100 15.62 3.82 -12.94
C GLY A 100 14.24 3.16 -12.95
N GLY A 101 13.21 3.88 -13.41
CA GLY A 101 11.86 3.35 -13.55
C GLY A 101 11.75 2.24 -14.59
N MET A 102 12.44 2.39 -15.74
CA MET A 102 12.49 1.31 -16.73
C MET A 102 13.20 0.07 -16.21
N LYS A 103 14.30 0.23 -15.48
CA LYS A 103 14.99 -0.88 -14.80
C LYS A 103 14.08 -1.61 -13.81
N ARG A 104 13.27 -0.86 -13.05
CA ARG A 104 12.28 -1.43 -12.14
C ARG A 104 11.23 -2.26 -12.89
N ARG A 105 10.73 -1.75 -14.02
CA ARG A 105 9.80 -2.50 -14.89
C ARG A 105 10.46 -3.77 -15.47
N VAL A 106 11.75 -3.74 -15.79
CA VAL A 106 12.48 -4.97 -16.22
C VAL A 106 12.55 -6.00 -15.09
N LEU A 107 12.76 -5.61 -13.84
CA LEU A 107 12.68 -6.53 -12.69
C LEU A 107 11.31 -7.19 -12.57
N ILE A 108 10.24 -6.41 -12.78
CA ILE A 108 8.88 -6.96 -12.81
C ILE A 108 8.72 -7.94 -13.98
N ALA A 109 9.21 -7.59 -15.17
CA ALA A 109 9.19 -8.50 -16.33
C ALA A 109 9.91 -9.82 -16.04
N LYS A 110 11.08 -9.75 -15.41
CA LYS A 110 11.83 -10.95 -14.97
C LYS A 110 11.03 -11.80 -13.99
N ALA A 111 10.39 -11.15 -13.01
CA ALA A 111 9.58 -11.85 -12.00
C ALA A 111 8.32 -12.50 -12.61
N LEU A 112 7.79 -11.95 -13.69
CA LEU A 112 6.64 -12.48 -14.43
C LEU A 112 7.01 -13.52 -15.49
N SER A 113 8.28 -13.63 -15.88
CA SER A 113 8.74 -14.41 -17.04
C SER A 113 8.37 -15.88 -17.01
N HIS A 114 8.19 -16.47 -15.84
CA HIS A 114 7.85 -17.89 -15.64
C HIS A 114 6.37 -18.13 -15.35
N GLU A 115 5.50 -17.12 -15.53
CA GLU A 115 4.04 -17.19 -15.34
C GLU A 115 3.63 -17.49 -13.89
N PRO A 116 4.10 -16.70 -12.90
CA PRO A 116 3.71 -16.93 -11.51
C PRO A 116 2.24 -16.55 -11.28
N SER A 117 1.59 -17.20 -10.33
CA SER A 117 0.25 -16.82 -9.83
C SER A 117 0.31 -15.70 -8.79
N ILE A 118 1.47 -15.54 -8.12
CA ILE A 118 1.68 -14.56 -7.06
C ILE A 118 2.94 -13.74 -7.36
N LEU A 119 2.83 -12.41 -7.28
CA LEU A 119 3.94 -11.48 -7.44
C LEU A 119 4.19 -10.73 -6.15
N PHE A 120 5.39 -10.87 -5.58
CA PHE A 120 5.86 -10.08 -4.45
C PHE A 120 6.65 -8.88 -4.94
N LEU A 121 6.30 -7.69 -4.44
CA LEU A 121 6.99 -6.43 -4.70
C LEU A 121 7.48 -5.87 -3.36
N ASP A 122 8.79 -5.91 -3.13
CA ASP A 122 9.36 -5.39 -1.89
C ASP A 122 9.72 -3.92 -2.05
N GLU A 123 8.93 -3.04 -1.46
CA GLU A 123 9.06 -1.57 -1.53
C GLU A 123 9.29 -1.04 -2.96
N PRO A 124 8.37 -1.33 -3.91
CA PRO A 124 8.61 -1.09 -5.34
C PRO A 124 8.82 0.38 -5.71
N THR A 125 8.43 1.31 -4.85
CA THR A 125 8.55 2.76 -5.07
C THR A 125 9.52 3.44 -4.12
N ALA A 126 10.33 2.67 -3.37
CA ALA A 126 11.33 3.25 -2.48
C ALA A 126 12.37 4.06 -3.28
N GLY A 127 12.62 5.29 -2.82
CA GLY A 127 13.63 6.16 -3.42
C GLY A 127 13.30 6.73 -4.80
N VAL A 128 12.04 6.64 -5.26
CA VAL A 128 11.58 7.26 -6.51
C VAL A 128 10.75 8.52 -6.25
N ASP A 129 10.75 9.43 -7.21
CA ASP A 129 9.94 10.65 -7.17
C ASP A 129 8.42 10.35 -7.27
N VAL A 130 7.60 11.38 -7.03
CA VAL A 130 6.14 11.25 -6.96
C VAL A 130 5.54 10.83 -8.31
N GLU A 131 6.08 11.32 -9.43
CA GLU A 131 5.56 11.04 -10.76
C GLU A 131 5.82 9.57 -11.14
N LEU A 132 7.06 9.12 -10.97
CA LEU A 132 7.45 7.74 -11.22
C LEU A 132 6.70 6.75 -10.30
N ARG A 133 6.39 7.16 -9.06
CA ARG A 133 5.57 6.37 -8.13
C ARG A 133 4.16 6.14 -8.69
N LYS A 134 3.51 7.19 -9.19
CA LYS A 134 2.18 7.08 -9.81
C LYS A 134 2.19 6.19 -11.05
N GLU A 135 3.23 6.28 -11.89
CA GLU A 135 3.40 5.36 -13.02
C GLU A 135 3.52 3.90 -12.57
N MET A 136 4.27 3.63 -11.49
CA MET A 136 4.38 2.29 -10.92
C MET A 136 3.06 1.77 -10.35
N TRP A 137 2.26 2.63 -9.72
CA TRP A 137 0.92 2.25 -9.25
C TRP A 137 0.04 1.80 -10.40
N LYS A 138 0.05 2.53 -11.52
CA LYS A 138 -0.67 2.14 -12.73
C LYS A 138 -0.21 0.78 -13.26
N VAL A 139 1.11 0.54 -13.31
CA VAL A 139 1.64 -0.78 -13.70
C VAL A 139 1.12 -1.89 -12.80
N VAL A 140 1.06 -1.67 -11.48
CA VAL A 140 0.54 -2.65 -10.52
C VAL A 140 -0.97 -2.89 -10.73
N GLU A 141 -1.75 -1.84 -11.00
CA GLU A 141 -3.18 -1.97 -11.31
C GLU A 141 -3.41 -2.76 -12.59
N ASP A 142 -2.70 -2.43 -13.68
CA ASP A 142 -2.78 -3.15 -14.95
C ASP A 142 -2.40 -4.64 -14.80
N LEU A 143 -1.40 -4.95 -14.01
CA LEU A 143 -1.01 -6.33 -13.71
C LEU A 143 -2.07 -7.08 -12.89
N ARG A 144 -2.71 -6.42 -11.93
CA ARG A 144 -3.80 -7.01 -11.15
C ARG A 144 -4.95 -7.45 -12.04
N GLU A 145 -5.29 -6.69 -13.06
CA GLU A 145 -6.34 -7.01 -14.02
C GLU A 145 -6.04 -8.28 -14.83
N THR A 146 -4.78 -8.72 -14.91
CA THR A 146 -4.41 -9.98 -15.56
C THR A 146 -4.67 -11.22 -14.73
N GLY A 147 -5.12 -11.07 -13.47
CA GLY A 147 -5.43 -12.16 -12.55
C GLY A 147 -4.28 -12.60 -11.66
N VAL A 148 -3.13 -11.93 -11.73
CA VAL A 148 -1.99 -12.20 -10.81
C VAL A 148 -2.30 -11.62 -9.43
N THR A 149 -2.11 -12.41 -8.39
CA THR A 149 -2.20 -11.91 -7.01
C THR A 149 -0.94 -11.11 -6.68
N ILE A 150 -1.09 -9.84 -6.31
CA ILE A 150 0.05 -8.97 -5.99
C ILE A 150 0.11 -8.73 -4.49
N ILE A 151 1.27 -9.00 -3.90
CA ILE A 151 1.58 -8.69 -2.51
C ILE A 151 2.72 -7.70 -2.51
N LEU A 152 2.45 -6.47 -2.06
CA LEU A 152 3.48 -5.44 -1.97
C LEU A 152 3.73 -5.03 -0.53
N THR A 153 4.97 -4.72 -0.22
CA THR A 153 5.34 -4.04 1.01
C THR A 153 5.59 -2.57 0.73
N THR A 154 5.20 -1.73 1.66
CA THR A 154 5.49 -0.30 1.60
C THR A 154 5.52 0.29 3.01
N HIS A 155 6.27 1.36 3.16
CA HIS A 155 6.17 2.26 4.31
C HIS A 155 5.38 3.55 3.95
N TYR A 156 5.01 3.73 2.68
CA TYR A 156 4.15 4.82 2.22
C TYR A 156 2.69 4.41 2.34
N ILE A 157 1.96 5.03 3.24
CA ILE A 157 0.55 4.70 3.50
C ILE A 157 -0.34 5.07 2.31
N GLU A 158 -0.01 6.17 1.63
CA GLU A 158 -0.67 6.61 0.39
C GLU A 158 -0.67 5.54 -0.70
N GLU A 159 0.42 4.77 -0.82
CA GLU A 159 0.51 3.66 -1.78
C GLU A 159 -0.49 2.56 -1.46
N ALA A 160 -0.57 2.14 -0.19
CA ALA A 160 -1.56 1.17 0.25
C ALA A 160 -2.99 1.70 0.05
N GLU A 161 -3.21 2.98 0.27
CA GLU A 161 -4.51 3.64 0.05
C GLU A 161 -4.91 3.66 -1.43
N ALA A 162 -3.96 3.93 -2.32
CA ALA A 162 -4.20 4.00 -3.75
C ALA A 162 -4.56 2.62 -4.34
N ILE A 163 -3.71 1.62 -4.15
CA ILE A 163 -3.73 0.39 -4.97
C ILE A 163 -4.14 -0.89 -4.23
N ALA A 164 -4.15 -0.93 -2.88
CA ALA A 164 -4.46 -2.15 -2.16
C ALA A 164 -5.96 -2.43 -2.04
N ASP A 165 -6.36 -3.70 -2.17
CA ASP A 165 -7.70 -4.18 -1.80
C ASP A 165 -7.76 -4.56 -0.32
N ARG A 166 -6.69 -5.20 0.18
CA ARG A 166 -6.51 -5.60 1.58
C ARG A 166 -5.23 -4.99 2.12
N VAL A 167 -5.24 -4.65 3.39
CA VAL A 167 -4.09 -4.06 4.08
C VAL A 167 -3.72 -4.92 5.28
N GLY A 168 -2.45 -5.30 5.36
CA GLY A 168 -1.83 -5.88 6.54
C GLY A 168 -0.92 -4.86 7.23
N VAL A 169 -1.09 -4.67 8.52
CA VAL A 169 -0.21 -3.82 9.34
C VAL A 169 0.75 -4.70 10.10
N ILE A 170 2.05 -4.51 9.84
CA ILE A 170 3.13 -5.21 10.55
C ILE A 170 3.94 -4.20 11.36
N ASN A 171 4.24 -4.53 12.61
CA ASN A 171 5.10 -3.74 13.50
C ASN A 171 5.91 -4.69 14.39
N GLN A 172 7.20 -4.43 14.57
CA GLN A 172 8.12 -5.22 15.41
C GLN A 172 8.08 -6.75 15.17
N GLY A 173 7.88 -7.16 13.91
CA GLY A 173 7.77 -8.56 13.51
C GLY A 173 6.40 -9.20 13.70
N GLU A 174 5.43 -8.48 14.26
CA GLU A 174 4.08 -8.96 14.48
C GLU A 174 3.09 -8.40 13.46
N LEU A 175 2.18 -9.25 12.99
CA LEU A 175 1.09 -8.88 12.09
C LEU A 175 -0.12 -8.46 12.94
N ILE A 176 -0.29 -7.15 13.12
CA ILE A 176 -1.31 -6.57 14.00
C ILE A 176 -2.73 -6.80 13.46
N ILE A 177 -2.92 -6.57 12.16
CA ILE A 177 -4.23 -6.69 11.50
C ILE A 177 -4.07 -7.01 10.03
N VAL A 178 -5.01 -7.78 9.48
CA VAL A 178 -5.20 -7.96 8.02
C VAL A 178 -6.68 -7.79 7.71
N GLU A 179 -7.03 -6.74 6.96
CA GLU A 179 -8.42 -6.41 6.70
C GLU A 179 -8.60 -5.87 5.27
N GLN A 180 -9.82 -5.95 4.74
CA GLN A 180 -10.19 -5.21 3.54
C GLN A 180 -10.02 -3.71 3.78
N LYS A 181 -9.40 -2.99 2.84
CA LYS A 181 -9.18 -1.54 2.97
C LYS A 181 -10.47 -0.78 3.31
N LYS A 182 -11.57 -1.10 2.61
CA LYS A 182 -12.88 -0.46 2.83
C LYS A 182 -13.41 -0.71 4.25
N GLU A 183 -13.25 -1.93 4.77
CA GLU A 183 -13.71 -2.27 6.12
C GLU A 183 -12.82 -1.64 7.20
N LEU A 184 -11.52 -1.58 6.97
CA LEU A 184 -10.59 -0.90 7.87
C LEU A 184 -10.94 0.59 7.99
N LEU A 185 -11.19 1.27 6.87
CA LEU A 185 -11.62 2.65 6.83
C LEU A 185 -12.98 2.88 7.51
N LYS A 186 -13.91 1.91 7.43
CA LYS A 186 -15.20 1.99 8.13
C LYS A 186 -15.07 1.73 9.63
N LYS A 187 -14.32 0.69 10.03
CA LYS A 187 -14.21 0.27 11.43
C LYS A 187 -13.47 1.29 12.30
N MET A 188 -12.45 1.92 11.73
CA MET A 188 -11.54 2.82 12.46
C MET A 188 -11.59 4.26 11.94
N GLY A 189 -12.36 4.50 10.87
CA GLY A 189 -12.48 5.80 10.24
C GLY A 189 -13.54 6.66 10.92
N ASN A 190 -13.12 7.51 11.88
CA ASN A 190 -13.95 8.60 12.33
C ASN A 190 -13.94 9.71 11.27
N LYS A 191 -15.10 10.34 11.03
CA LYS A 191 -15.13 11.60 10.29
C LYS A 191 -14.98 12.76 11.26
N THR A 192 -14.24 13.76 10.82
CA THR A 192 -14.14 15.03 11.52
C THR A 192 -14.90 16.09 10.72
N LEU A 193 -15.89 16.69 11.32
CA LEU A 193 -16.50 17.92 10.80
C LEU A 193 -15.72 19.08 11.40
N THR A 194 -15.08 19.87 10.57
CA THR A 194 -14.47 21.14 10.94
C THR A 194 -15.46 22.26 10.58
N VAL A 195 -15.90 22.98 11.60
CA VAL A 195 -16.77 24.13 11.46
C VAL A 195 -15.91 25.38 11.56
N GLU A 196 -15.70 26.08 10.44
CA GLU A 196 -14.97 27.34 10.42
C GLU A 196 -15.88 28.48 10.87
N LEU A 197 -15.36 29.31 11.78
CA LEU A 197 -16.07 30.47 12.33
C LEU A 197 -15.58 31.76 11.66
N GLN A 198 -16.44 32.79 11.62
CA GLN A 198 -16.08 34.09 11.11
C GLN A 198 -15.17 34.89 12.05
N GLU A 199 -15.24 34.60 13.36
CA GLU A 199 -14.50 35.29 14.43
C GLU A 199 -13.77 34.25 15.30
N GLU A 200 -12.65 34.65 15.89
CA GLU A 200 -11.90 33.83 16.85
C GLU A 200 -12.68 33.71 18.16
N ILE A 201 -12.62 32.54 18.79
CA ILE A 201 -13.24 32.30 20.09
C ILE A 201 -12.17 31.90 21.11
N ALA A 202 -12.19 32.49 22.29
CA ALA A 202 -11.24 32.18 23.35
C ALA A 202 -11.46 30.81 23.99
N LYS A 203 -12.72 30.36 24.02
CA LYS A 203 -13.11 29.04 24.55
C LYS A 203 -14.39 28.56 23.85
N ILE A 204 -14.61 27.25 23.87
CA ILE A 204 -15.86 26.64 23.40
C ILE A 204 -16.95 27.01 24.42
N PRO A 205 -18.14 27.55 23.96
CA PRO A 205 -19.27 27.83 24.82
C PRO A 205 -19.71 26.58 25.61
N ASP A 206 -20.11 26.79 26.86
CA ASP A 206 -20.48 25.69 27.76
C ASP A 206 -21.72 24.92 27.27
N GLU A 207 -22.61 25.56 26.51
CA GLU A 207 -23.78 24.94 25.86
C GLU A 207 -23.40 23.87 24.82
N LEU A 208 -22.18 23.96 24.26
CA LEU A 208 -21.66 23.03 23.27
C LEU A 208 -20.83 21.87 23.87
N SER A 209 -20.64 21.84 25.19
CA SER A 209 -19.81 20.84 25.89
C SER A 209 -20.27 19.39 25.66
N LYS A 210 -21.57 19.19 25.40
CA LYS A 210 -22.16 17.87 25.11
C LYS A 210 -21.65 17.22 23.79
N TYR A 211 -20.98 17.98 22.93
CA TYR A 211 -20.50 17.47 21.62
C TYR A 211 -19.04 17.07 21.61
N ASN A 212 -18.31 17.14 22.70
CA ASN A 212 -16.87 16.83 22.76
C ASN A 212 -16.07 17.52 21.66
N LEU A 213 -16.32 18.83 21.44
CA LEU A 213 -15.64 19.63 20.45
C LEU A 213 -14.20 19.92 20.87
N THR A 214 -13.31 20.06 19.88
CA THR A 214 -11.97 20.58 20.09
C THR A 214 -11.76 21.84 19.27
N LEU A 215 -11.07 22.83 19.83
CA LEU A 215 -10.64 24.02 19.10
C LEU A 215 -9.53 23.67 18.10
N GLY A 216 -9.59 24.22 16.90
CA GLY A 216 -8.50 24.14 15.94
C GLY A 216 -7.38 25.13 16.25
N ASP A 217 -6.25 24.99 15.54
CA ASP A 217 -4.97 25.68 15.85
C ASP A 217 -5.06 27.21 15.89
N ASN A 218 -5.97 27.82 15.16
CA ASN A 218 -6.14 29.28 15.09
C ASN A 218 -7.34 29.80 15.89
N ASN A 219 -7.96 28.99 16.76
CA ASN A 219 -9.16 29.34 17.52
C ASN A 219 -10.36 29.85 16.66
N THR A 220 -10.29 29.66 15.34
CA THR A 220 -11.34 30.02 14.37
C THR A 220 -12.11 28.81 13.87
N SER A 221 -11.87 27.62 14.41
CA SER A 221 -12.59 26.42 14.00
C SER A 221 -12.90 25.48 15.16
N LEU A 222 -14.03 24.79 15.03
CA LEU A 222 -14.47 23.74 15.94
C LEU A 222 -14.41 22.39 15.21
N ASN A 223 -13.73 21.43 15.80
CA ASN A 223 -13.64 20.09 15.27
C ASN A 223 -14.56 19.14 16.04
N TYR A 224 -15.48 18.52 15.31
CA TYR A 224 -16.39 17.50 15.80
C TYR A 224 -16.07 16.14 15.20
N LYS A 225 -15.70 15.18 16.04
CA LYS A 225 -15.48 13.78 15.62
C LYS A 225 -16.77 12.99 15.77
N TYR A 226 -17.18 12.32 14.69
CA TYR A 226 -18.38 11.48 14.69
C TYR A 226 -18.12 10.14 13.99
N ASP A 227 -18.82 9.11 14.48
CA ASP A 227 -18.72 7.76 13.94
C ASP A 227 -19.74 7.56 12.83
N LEU A 228 -19.29 7.04 11.68
CA LEU A 228 -20.17 6.71 10.55
C LEU A 228 -21.10 5.50 10.81
N ARG A 229 -20.81 4.73 11.86
CA ARG A 229 -21.62 3.56 12.25
C ARG A 229 -22.90 3.96 12.99
N GLU A 230 -22.94 5.15 13.56
CA GLU A 230 -24.12 5.65 14.25
C GLU A 230 -25.19 6.09 13.25
N LYS A 231 -26.44 5.67 13.49
CA LYS A 231 -27.59 6.04 12.66
C LYS A 231 -27.87 7.57 12.64
N ARG A 232 -27.37 8.30 13.65
CA ARG A 232 -27.50 9.74 13.78
C ARG A 232 -26.14 10.34 14.13
N THR A 233 -25.58 11.10 13.21
CA THR A 233 -24.27 11.75 13.38
C THR A 233 -24.32 12.96 14.32
N GLY A 234 -25.48 13.42 14.71
CA GLY A 234 -25.64 14.60 15.56
C GLY A 234 -25.33 15.94 14.90
N ILE A 235 -24.86 15.95 13.66
CA ILE A 235 -24.38 17.16 12.95
C ILE A 235 -25.46 18.23 12.88
N THR A 236 -26.70 17.88 12.54
CA THR A 236 -27.78 18.85 12.41
C THR A 236 -28.06 19.59 13.72
N ASN A 237 -28.08 18.84 14.83
CA ASN A 237 -28.30 19.45 16.15
C ASN A 237 -27.08 20.29 16.55
N LEU A 238 -25.87 19.82 16.28
CA LEU A 238 -24.62 20.57 16.54
C LEU A 238 -24.65 21.93 15.79
N LEU A 239 -24.96 21.93 14.51
CA LEU A 239 -24.99 23.18 13.71
C LEU A 239 -26.08 24.15 14.21
N GLN A 240 -27.22 23.64 14.65
CA GLN A 240 -28.26 24.46 15.25
C GLN A 240 -27.78 25.08 16.57
N ASP A 241 -27.21 24.27 17.46
CA ASP A 241 -26.74 24.75 18.75
C ASP A 241 -25.55 25.74 18.62
N ILE A 242 -24.66 25.54 17.63
CA ILE A 242 -23.62 26.53 17.29
C ILE A 242 -24.24 27.87 16.91
N LYS A 243 -25.29 27.85 16.07
CA LYS A 243 -26.00 29.08 15.68
C LYS A 243 -26.69 29.74 16.87
N ASP A 244 -27.32 28.95 17.73
CA ASP A 244 -28.06 29.45 18.90
C ASP A 244 -27.10 30.00 19.98
N SER A 245 -25.84 29.53 20.04
CA SER A 245 -24.77 30.09 20.88
C SER A 245 -24.19 31.41 20.36
N GLY A 246 -24.74 31.95 19.26
CA GLY A 246 -24.31 33.23 18.67
C GLY A 246 -23.08 33.16 17.79
N LEU A 247 -22.49 31.97 17.58
CA LEU A 247 -21.34 31.81 16.73
C LEU A 247 -21.72 31.87 15.23
N LYS A 248 -20.99 32.66 14.46
CA LYS A 248 -21.22 32.81 13.03
C LYS A 248 -20.36 31.84 12.24
N LEU A 249 -21.01 30.97 11.47
CA LEU A 249 -20.36 30.00 10.58
C LEU A 249 -19.77 30.73 9.37
N ARG A 250 -18.57 30.30 8.96
CA ARG A 250 -17.90 30.71 7.73
C ARG A 250 -17.95 29.60 6.69
N ASP A 251 -17.50 28.40 7.05
CA ASP A 251 -17.42 27.26 6.16
C ASP A 251 -17.53 25.94 6.92
N LEU A 252 -17.81 24.85 6.22
CA LEU A 252 -17.92 23.49 6.74
C LEU A 252 -17.05 22.56 5.92
N LYS A 253 -16.12 21.89 6.58
CA LYS A 253 -15.26 20.88 5.99
C LYS A 253 -15.51 19.53 6.65
N THR A 254 -15.62 18.47 5.86
CA THR A 254 -15.64 17.11 6.40
C THR A 254 -14.41 16.35 5.90
N GLU A 255 -13.61 15.88 6.84
CA GLU A 255 -12.47 15.01 6.55
C GLU A 255 -12.75 13.60 7.07
N GLN A 256 -12.49 12.61 6.24
CA GLN A 256 -12.50 11.22 6.65
C GLN A 256 -11.09 10.83 7.12
N SER A 257 -10.99 10.04 8.20
CA SER A 257 -9.71 9.46 8.59
C SER A 257 -9.13 8.64 7.42
N ASN A 258 -7.89 8.92 7.08
CA ASN A 258 -7.12 8.16 6.11
C ASN A 258 -6.44 6.96 6.80
N LEU A 259 -5.85 6.06 6.01
CA LEU A 259 -5.11 4.92 6.56
C LEU A 259 -3.94 5.35 7.45
N GLU A 260 -3.39 6.55 7.26
CA GLU A 260 -2.30 7.07 8.08
C GLU A 260 -2.72 7.28 9.54
N LYS A 261 -3.87 7.95 9.75
CA LYS A 261 -4.42 8.17 11.12
C LYS A 261 -4.76 6.83 11.78
N ILE A 262 -5.29 5.88 11.01
CA ILE A 262 -5.60 4.52 11.48
C ILE A 262 -4.32 3.77 11.86
N PHE A 263 -3.29 3.85 11.03
CA PHE A 263 -2.00 3.21 11.29
C PHE A 263 -1.37 3.73 12.58
N VAL A 264 -1.35 5.06 12.77
CA VAL A 264 -0.79 5.69 13.98
C VAL A 264 -1.52 5.21 15.24
N SER A 265 -2.86 5.10 15.22
CA SER A 265 -3.64 4.59 16.36
C SER A 265 -3.32 3.13 16.66
N LEU A 266 -3.29 2.26 15.64
CA LEU A 266 -2.98 0.84 15.81
C LEU A 266 -1.57 0.58 16.40
N VAL A 267 -0.58 1.36 15.94
CA VAL A 267 0.79 1.22 16.44
C VAL A 267 0.92 1.75 17.87
N LYS A 268 0.20 2.81 18.26
CA LYS A 268 0.19 3.32 19.65
C LYS A 268 -0.45 2.33 20.60
N GLU A 269 -1.63 1.82 20.28
CA GLU A 269 -2.34 0.83 21.09
C GLU A 269 -1.50 -0.43 21.34
N ASN A 270 -0.70 -0.86 20.35
CA ASN A 270 0.15 -2.04 20.46
C ASN A 270 1.46 -1.79 21.25
N ASN A 271 1.88 -0.54 21.42
CA ASN A 271 3.07 -0.18 22.21
C ASN A 271 2.76 0.11 23.70
N GLU A 272 1.48 0.20 24.08
CA GLU A 272 1.02 0.43 25.44
C GLU A 272 0.65 -0.87 26.19
N VAL A 273 0.74 -2.02 25.51
CA VAL A 273 0.55 -3.38 26.06
C VAL A 273 1.91 -4.05 26.24
#